data_5118ae7c2ee89823fd586c596deaccba
#
_entry.id   5118ae7c2ee89823fd586c596deaccba
#
_cell.length_a   1.000
_cell.length_b   1.000
_cell.length_c   1.000
_cell.angle_alpha   90.00
_cell.angle_beta   90.00
_cell.angle_gamma   90.00
#
_symmetry.space_group_name_H-M   'P 1'
#
loop_
_entity.id
_entity.type
_entity.pdbx_description
1 polymer ?
#
loop_
_entity_poly.entity_id
_entity_poly.type
_entity_poly.pdbx_seq_one_letter_code
_entity_poly.pdbx_strand_id
1 'polypeptide(L)'
;MKGNTLNKVLIACCLLAVVSCKARKITTANTAVAKHPSRLAIELNDIRSHQLIFDTFSGKARTSLDIGGNKNDVTMNIRIANDKKIWVSITALLGIEVARAVITPDSVMIINRLQGLYVKKPFSFIYAYTNKQINYNMLQALLIGNAMPALLNGDAALDTTNNAVTLSGNLEDIVYRLMLNTDLRVTQTNLDNHNQGVSLQVSYNNFIQSGTQKLPSQIDIASVAKDKKIQVNLHYVKVDLNQAQDYPFSIPSSYSPQN
;
A
#
# COMPACT_ATOMS: atom_id res chain seq x y z
N MET A 1 66.11 75.98 7.87
CA MET A 1 65.91 74.57 7.97
C MET A 1 64.70 74.30 8.89
N LYS A 2 63.50 74.47 8.37
CA LYS A 2 62.25 74.07 9.04
C LYS A 2 61.27 73.56 7.98
N GLY A 3 61.28 72.26 7.73
CA GLY A 3 60.40 71.76 6.72
C GLY A 3 60.34 70.27 6.68
N ASN A 4 60.38 69.55 7.85
CA ASN A 4 60.36 68.13 7.79
C ASN A 4 59.49 67.44 8.87
N THR A 5 58.91 68.19 9.77
CA THR A 5 58.05 67.65 10.86
C THR A 5 56.61 67.50 10.44
N LEU A 6 56.09 68.41 9.61
CA LEU A 6 54.71 68.35 9.15
C LEU A 6 54.42 67.21 8.20
N ASN A 7 55.39 66.83 7.32
CA ASN A 7 55.25 65.69 6.43
C ASN A 7 55.32 64.36 7.12
N LYS A 8 56.05 64.26 8.27
CA LYS A 8 56.14 63.01 9.06
C LYS A 8 54.86 62.77 9.85
N VAL A 9 54.18 63.84 10.31
CA VAL A 9 52.91 63.74 11.00
C VAL A 9 51.77 63.35 10.04
N LEU A 10 51.81 63.87 8.81
CA LEU A 10 50.80 63.50 7.76
C LEU A 10 50.91 62.04 7.34
N ILE A 11 52.13 61.54 7.21
CA ILE A 11 52.36 60.12 6.85
C ILE A 11 51.99 59.18 8.01
N ALA A 12 52.18 59.58 9.27
CA ALA A 12 51.76 58.81 10.45
C ALA A 12 50.23 58.71 10.61
N CYS A 13 49.49 59.78 10.24
CA CYS A 13 48.02 59.75 10.27
C CYS A 13 47.41 58.89 9.13
N CYS A 14 48.07 58.81 7.97
CA CYS A 14 47.58 57.93 6.86
C CYS A 14 47.82 56.48 7.12
N LEU A 15 48.80 56.07 7.93
CA LEU A 15 49.10 54.68 8.25
C LEU A 15 48.18 54.10 9.37
N LEU A 16 47.46 54.94 10.12
CA LEU A 16 46.50 54.50 11.15
C LEU A 16 45.06 54.26 10.62
N ALA A 17 44.78 54.64 9.38
CA ALA A 17 43.43 54.50 8.80
C ALA A 17 43.16 53.16 8.09
N VAL A 18 44.16 52.26 8.00
CA VAL A 18 44.01 50.96 7.25
C VAL A 18 43.81 49.74 8.14
N VAL A 19 43.61 49.86 9.45
CA VAL A 19 43.51 48.72 10.37
C VAL A 19 42.12 48.57 11.01
N SER A 20 41.08 49.02 10.36
CA SER A 20 39.69 48.81 10.85
C SER A 20 38.70 48.36 9.81
N CYS A 21 39.06 47.36 9.02
CA CYS A 21 38.08 46.53 8.36
C CYS A 21 38.05 45.14 9.00
N LYS A 22 37.42 45.04 10.21
CA LYS A 22 36.89 43.79 10.70
C LYS A 22 35.78 43.37 9.76
N ALA A 23 36.06 42.57 8.77
CA ALA A 23 35.07 41.85 8.01
C ALA A 23 34.27 41.00 9.02
N ARG A 24 33.07 41.45 9.39
CA ARG A 24 32.06 40.58 9.99
C ARG A 24 31.81 39.47 8.99
N LYS A 25 32.31 38.25 9.26
CA LYS A 25 31.78 37.06 8.64
C LYS A 25 30.28 37.03 8.97
N ILE A 26 29.48 37.39 7.98
CA ILE A 26 28.04 37.03 7.98
C ILE A 26 28.05 35.52 7.93
N THR A 27 27.92 34.90 9.11
CA THR A 27 27.52 33.51 9.20
C THR A 27 26.10 33.53 8.63
N THR A 28 25.95 33.24 7.36
CA THR A 28 24.67 32.79 6.81
C THR A 28 24.34 31.56 7.60
N ALA A 29 23.52 31.74 8.64
CA ALA A 29 22.78 30.61 9.20
C ALA A 29 22.09 29.98 7.97
N ASN A 30 22.48 28.76 7.63
CA ASN A 30 21.69 27.90 6.76
C ASN A 30 20.36 27.72 7.48
N THR A 31 19.48 28.69 7.33
CA THR A 31 18.06 28.49 7.57
C THR A 31 17.71 27.43 6.53
N ALA A 32 17.59 26.19 6.96
CA ALA A 32 17.01 25.16 6.16
C ALA A 32 15.67 25.74 5.70
N VAL A 33 15.62 26.19 4.46
CA VAL A 33 14.37 26.62 3.83
C VAL A 33 13.49 25.40 3.92
N ALA A 34 12.51 25.45 4.79
CA ALA A 34 11.49 24.42 4.89
C ALA A 34 10.95 24.27 3.47
N LYS A 35 11.33 23.19 2.78
CA LYS A 35 10.83 22.90 1.45
C LYS A 35 9.32 22.80 1.60
N HIS A 36 8.59 23.77 1.09
CA HIS A 36 7.14 23.64 0.99
C HIS A 36 6.87 22.33 0.23
N PRO A 37 5.97 21.48 0.73
CA PRO A 37 5.64 20.24 0.05
C PRO A 37 5.16 20.56 -1.37
N SER A 38 5.57 19.74 -2.35
CA SER A 38 5.07 19.88 -3.72
C SER A 38 3.54 19.66 -3.73
N ARG A 39 2.85 20.22 -4.71
CA ARG A 39 1.41 20.00 -4.90
C ARG A 39 1.08 18.51 -4.86
N LEU A 40 1.82 17.69 -5.59
CA LEU A 40 1.66 16.23 -5.57
C LEU A 40 1.81 15.64 -4.17
N ALA A 41 2.79 16.09 -3.38
CA ALA A 41 2.97 15.59 -2.01
C ALA A 41 1.79 15.92 -1.11
N ILE A 42 1.15 17.09 -1.28
CA ILE A 42 -0.07 17.48 -0.54
C ILE A 42 -1.22 16.56 -0.95
N GLU A 43 -1.43 16.36 -2.24
CA GLU A 43 -2.50 15.52 -2.78
C GLU A 43 -2.32 14.04 -2.38
N LEU A 44 -1.09 13.50 -2.40
CA LEU A 44 -0.80 12.15 -1.93
C LEU A 44 -1.06 11.99 -0.43
N ASN A 45 -0.76 13.01 0.38
CA ASN A 45 -1.08 12.98 1.82
C ASN A 45 -2.58 13.04 2.06
N ASP A 46 -3.30 13.79 1.27
CA ASP A 46 -4.78 13.83 1.34
C ASP A 46 -5.37 12.45 0.99
N ILE A 47 -4.91 11.82 -0.08
CA ILE A 47 -5.30 10.43 -0.40
C ILE A 47 -5.00 9.49 0.77
N ARG A 48 -3.80 9.56 1.38
CA ARG A 48 -3.45 8.70 2.52
C ARG A 48 -4.38 8.92 3.72
N SER A 49 -4.75 10.15 4.02
CA SER A 49 -5.61 10.50 5.16
C SER A 49 -7.03 9.95 5.02
N HIS A 50 -7.48 9.71 3.78
CA HIS A 50 -8.79 9.15 3.48
C HIS A 50 -8.81 7.61 3.43
N GLN A 51 -7.67 6.93 3.64
CA GLN A 51 -7.68 5.46 3.67
C GLN A 51 -8.29 4.92 4.97
N LEU A 52 -8.76 3.67 4.92
CA LEU A 52 -9.29 2.97 6.09
C LEU A 52 -8.15 2.74 7.11
N ILE A 53 -8.38 3.18 8.36
CA ILE A 53 -7.45 2.98 9.48
C ILE A 53 -8.10 2.00 10.46
N PHE A 54 -7.39 0.96 10.83
CA PHE A 54 -7.88 -0.07 11.74
C PHE A 54 -6.72 -0.81 12.42
N ASP A 55 -6.99 -1.36 13.60
CA ASP A 55 -6.10 -2.31 14.28
C ASP A 55 -6.47 -3.75 13.89
N THR A 56 -7.77 -4.03 13.86
CA THR A 56 -8.33 -5.31 13.43
C THR A 56 -9.52 -5.12 12.49
N PHE A 57 -9.59 -5.99 11.50
CA PHE A 57 -10.70 -6.08 10.54
C PHE A 57 -11.28 -7.49 10.59
N SER A 58 -12.59 -7.61 10.57
CA SER A 58 -13.29 -8.87 10.38
C SER A 58 -14.37 -8.70 9.34
N GLY A 59 -14.32 -9.49 8.27
CA GLY A 59 -15.28 -9.47 7.17
C GLY A 59 -15.84 -10.86 6.89
N LYS A 60 -17.17 -10.98 6.79
CA LYS A 60 -17.84 -12.15 6.23
C LYS A 60 -18.33 -11.80 4.83
N ALA A 61 -17.92 -12.58 3.84
CA ALA A 61 -18.26 -12.32 2.44
C ALA A 61 -18.87 -13.53 1.75
N ARG A 62 -19.87 -13.29 0.91
CA ARG A 62 -20.26 -14.23 -0.15
C ARG A 62 -19.26 -14.02 -1.28
N THR A 63 -18.71 -15.11 -1.80
CA THR A 63 -17.61 -15.03 -2.75
C THR A 63 -17.82 -16.01 -3.88
N SER A 64 -17.74 -15.54 -5.12
CA SER A 64 -17.56 -16.38 -6.28
C SER A 64 -16.07 -16.43 -6.60
N LEU A 65 -15.50 -17.63 -6.55
CA LEU A 65 -14.09 -17.90 -6.76
C LEU A 65 -13.92 -18.76 -8.01
N ASP A 66 -13.24 -18.23 -9.02
CA ASP A 66 -12.86 -18.96 -10.22
C ASP A 66 -11.34 -19.07 -10.30
N ILE A 67 -10.83 -20.28 -10.33
CA ILE A 67 -9.40 -20.59 -10.49
C ILE A 67 -9.23 -21.48 -11.71
N GLY A 68 -8.70 -20.90 -12.80
CA GLY A 68 -8.45 -21.63 -14.04
C GLY A 68 -9.72 -22.24 -14.68
N GLY A 69 -10.86 -21.55 -14.59
CA GLY A 69 -12.15 -21.99 -15.13
C GLY A 69 -12.99 -22.83 -14.16
N ASN A 70 -12.47 -23.16 -12.98
CA ASN A 70 -13.20 -23.89 -11.94
C ASN A 70 -13.88 -22.88 -10.98
N LYS A 71 -15.15 -22.63 -11.22
CA LYS A 71 -15.95 -21.68 -10.47
C LYS A 71 -16.64 -22.34 -9.27
N ASN A 72 -16.50 -21.72 -8.10
CA ASN A 72 -17.12 -22.16 -6.85
C ASN A 72 -17.70 -20.96 -6.08
N ASP A 73 -18.92 -21.10 -5.59
CA ASP A 73 -19.52 -20.12 -4.68
C ASP A 73 -19.26 -20.58 -3.23
N VAL A 74 -18.66 -19.69 -2.45
CA VAL A 74 -18.22 -19.98 -1.09
C VAL A 74 -18.54 -18.81 -0.15
N THR A 75 -18.51 -19.07 1.14
CA THR A 75 -18.43 -18.01 2.16
C THR A 75 -16.99 -17.88 2.60
N MET A 76 -16.43 -16.66 2.54
CA MET A 76 -15.13 -16.34 3.09
C MET A 76 -15.30 -15.53 4.38
N ASN A 77 -14.62 -15.97 5.45
CA ASN A 77 -14.41 -15.16 6.62
C ASN A 77 -12.96 -14.68 6.61
N ILE A 78 -12.77 -13.38 6.57
CA ILE A 78 -11.46 -12.73 6.49
C ILE A 78 -11.26 -11.96 7.78
N ARG A 79 -10.13 -12.17 8.46
CA ARG A 79 -9.71 -11.43 9.65
C ARG A 79 -8.31 -10.90 9.44
N ILE A 80 -8.10 -9.64 9.76
CA ILE A 80 -6.79 -9.00 9.58
C ILE A 80 -6.39 -8.37 10.92
N ALA A 81 -5.21 -8.72 11.41
CA ALA A 81 -4.47 -7.89 12.36
C ALA A 81 -3.56 -6.99 11.54
N ASN A 82 -3.76 -5.68 11.61
CA ASN A 82 -3.08 -4.71 10.76
C ASN A 82 -1.56 -4.92 10.77
N ASP A 83 -0.98 -4.99 9.58
CA ASP A 83 0.45 -5.21 9.29
C ASP A 83 1.08 -6.47 9.91
N LYS A 84 0.26 -7.39 10.46
CA LYS A 84 0.74 -8.59 11.16
C LYS A 84 0.25 -9.88 10.53
N LYS A 85 -1.04 -9.98 10.21
CA LYS A 85 -1.64 -11.27 9.85
C LYS A 85 -2.95 -11.10 9.09
N ILE A 86 -3.10 -11.84 8.00
CA ILE A 86 -4.36 -12.07 7.31
C ILE A 86 -4.75 -13.52 7.54
N TRP A 87 -5.93 -13.75 8.09
CA TRP A 87 -6.51 -15.06 8.30
C TRP A 87 -7.77 -15.20 7.45
N VAL A 88 -7.88 -16.30 6.73
CA VAL A 88 -9.02 -16.57 5.84
C VAL A 88 -9.54 -17.98 6.10
N SER A 89 -10.85 -18.11 6.29
CA SER A 89 -11.55 -19.39 6.29
C SER A 89 -12.52 -19.43 5.12
N ILE A 90 -12.47 -20.48 4.33
CA ILE A 90 -13.32 -20.70 3.16
C ILE A 90 -14.29 -21.84 3.46
N THR A 91 -15.58 -21.53 3.40
CA THR A 91 -16.66 -22.45 3.72
C THR A 91 -17.51 -22.65 2.48
N ALA A 92 -17.66 -23.91 2.07
CA ALA A 92 -18.55 -24.29 0.97
C ALA A 92 -20.02 -24.37 1.41
N LEU A 93 -20.87 -24.83 0.51
CA LEU A 93 -22.28 -25.13 0.80
C LEU A 93 -22.43 -25.98 2.07
N LEU A 94 -23.51 -25.81 2.80
CA LEU A 94 -23.82 -26.51 4.06
C LEU A 94 -22.89 -26.18 5.24
N GLY A 95 -22.08 -25.11 5.13
CA GLY A 95 -21.25 -24.64 6.25
C GLY A 95 -19.97 -25.45 6.48
N ILE A 96 -19.57 -26.31 5.55
CA ILE A 96 -18.35 -27.11 5.66
C ILE A 96 -17.13 -26.26 5.31
N GLU A 97 -16.20 -26.09 6.24
CA GLU A 97 -14.92 -25.41 5.97
C GLU A 97 -14.05 -26.30 5.08
N VAL A 98 -13.73 -25.80 3.89
CA VAL A 98 -12.95 -26.52 2.86
C VAL A 98 -11.48 -26.12 2.84
N ALA A 99 -11.17 -24.90 3.26
CA ALA A 99 -9.80 -24.41 3.35
C ALA A 99 -9.65 -23.34 4.41
N ARG A 100 -8.44 -23.19 4.92
CA ARG A 100 -8.04 -22.11 5.82
C ARG A 100 -6.65 -21.64 5.46
N ALA A 101 -6.43 -20.34 5.51
CA ALA A 101 -5.14 -19.74 5.24
C ALA A 101 -4.74 -18.76 6.36
N VAL A 102 -3.45 -18.66 6.60
CA VAL A 102 -2.81 -17.60 7.37
C VAL A 102 -1.66 -17.05 6.55
N ILE A 103 -1.67 -15.77 6.33
CA ILE A 103 -0.64 -15.04 5.59
C ILE A 103 -0.05 -14.01 6.56
N THR A 104 1.27 -13.99 6.65
CA THR A 104 2.06 -13.00 7.39
C THR A 104 3.03 -12.32 6.43
N PRO A 105 3.74 -11.25 6.84
CA PRO A 105 4.77 -10.67 6.00
C PRO A 105 5.83 -11.67 5.50
N ASP A 106 6.08 -12.73 6.26
CA ASP A 106 7.16 -13.69 6.00
C ASP A 106 6.68 -15.03 5.43
N SER A 107 5.41 -15.39 5.64
CA SER A 107 4.93 -16.75 5.37
C SER A 107 3.50 -16.83 4.86
N VAL A 108 3.24 -17.91 4.15
CA VAL A 108 1.90 -18.36 3.73
C VAL A 108 1.70 -19.77 4.24
N MET A 109 0.63 -19.99 5.00
CA MET A 109 0.19 -21.30 5.46
C MET A 109 -1.24 -21.53 5.00
N ILE A 110 -1.49 -22.66 4.36
CA ILE A 110 -2.82 -23.02 3.84
C ILE A 110 -3.11 -24.45 4.24
N ILE A 111 -4.35 -24.72 4.64
CA ILE A 111 -4.87 -26.07 4.84
C ILE A 111 -5.97 -26.28 3.81
N ASN A 112 -5.86 -27.37 3.05
CA ASN A 112 -6.93 -27.90 2.20
C ASN A 112 -7.57 -29.08 2.93
N ARG A 113 -8.76 -28.87 3.47
CA ARG A 113 -9.45 -29.89 4.27
C ARG A 113 -10.08 -31.00 3.43
N LEU A 114 -10.42 -30.69 2.16
CA LEU A 114 -11.00 -31.69 1.26
C LEU A 114 -9.99 -32.76 0.86
N GLN A 115 -8.72 -32.36 0.71
CA GLN A 115 -7.66 -33.25 0.25
C GLN A 115 -6.75 -33.73 1.39
N GLY A 116 -6.89 -33.19 2.61
CA GLY A 116 -5.98 -33.49 3.71
C GLY A 116 -4.55 -33.00 3.45
N LEU A 117 -4.41 -31.87 2.75
CA LEU A 117 -3.12 -31.29 2.37
C LEU A 117 -2.87 -29.96 3.07
N TYR A 118 -1.60 -29.60 3.22
CA TYR A 118 -1.22 -28.27 3.68
C TYR A 118 -0.06 -27.68 2.87
N VAL A 119 -0.03 -26.36 2.81
CA VAL A 119 1.07 -25.55 2.29
C VAL A 119 1.69 -24.81 3.47
N LYS A 120 3.02 -24.80 3.57
CA LYS A 120 3.80 -23.92 4.46
C LYS A 120 5.00 -23.43 3.67
N LYS A 121 4.93 -22.21 3.19
CA LYS A 121 5.92 -21.63 2.27
C LYS A 121 6.24 -20.17 2.70
N PRO A 122 7.38 -19.60 2.27
CA PRO A 122 7.65 -18.17 2.40
C PRO A 122 6.56 -17.34 1.69
N PHE A 123 6.44 -16.05 2.06
CA PHE A 123 5.48 -15.15 1.41
C PHE A 123 5.64 -15.09 -0.12
N SER A 124 6.86 -15.23 -0.62
CA SER A 124 7.16 -15.28 -2.05
C SER A 124 6.41 -16.39 -2.84
N PHE A 125 5.80 -17.35 -2.15
CA PHE A 125 4.95 -18.36 -2.78
C PHE A 125 3.78 -17.74 -3.57
N ILE A 126 3.27 -16.58 -3.15
CA ILE A 126 2.20 -15.90 -3.86
C ILE A 126 2.61 -15.37 -5.24
N TYR A 127 3.91 -15.20 -5.49
CA TYR A 127 4.43 -14.69 -6.77
C TYR A 127 4.17 -15.64 -7.96
N ALA A 128 3.80 -16.90 -7.67
CA ALA A 128 3.30 -17.82 -8.70
C ALA A 128 1.91 -17.42 -9.24
N TYR A 129 1.20 -16.52 -8.57
CA TYR A 129 -0.17 -16.11 -8.88
C TYR A 129 -0.31 -14.59 -9.08
N THR A 130 0.73 -13.83 -8.84
CA THR A 130 0.76 -12.38 -8.99
C THR A 130 2.19 -11.89 -9.27
N ASN A 131 2.39 -10.58 -9.29
CA ASN A 131 3.70 -10.00 -9.51
C ASN A 131 4.58 -10.05 -8.24
N LYS A 132 5.92 -10.19 -8.41
CA LYS A 132 6.90 -10.22 -7.32
C LYS A 132 6.97 -8.92 -6.49
N GLN A 133 6.49 -7.79 -7.03
CA GLN A 133 6.40 -6.52 -6.33
C GLN A 133 5.21 -6.44 -5.36
N ILE A 134 4.28 -7.40 -5.42
CA ILE A 134 3.16 -7.47 -4.47
C ILE A 134 3.69 -7.96 -3.12
N ASN A 135 3.78 -7.06 -2.17
CA ASN A 135 4.14 -7.37 -0.80
C ASN A 135 2.88 -7.57 0.08
N TYR A 136 3.10 -7.93 1.34
CA TYR A 136 2.03 -8.16 2.31
C TYR A 136 1.10 -6.94 2.48
N ASN A 137 1.67 -5.74 2.59
CA ASN A 137 0.87 -4.52 2.80
C ASN A 137 -0.01 -4.20 1.58
N MET A 138 0.47 -4.49 0.36
CA MET A 138 -0.33 -4.36 -0.86
C MET A 138 -1.47 -5.38 -0.89
N LEU A 139 -1.22 -6.63 -0.47
CA LEU A 139 -2.28 -7.65 -0.36
C LEU A 139 -3.32 -7.26 0.71
N GLN A 140 -2.88 -6.75 1.86
CA GLN A 140 -3.76 -6.24 2.90
C GLN A 140 -4.63 -5.10 2.38
N ALA A 141 -4.01 -4.09 1.74
CA ALA A 141 -4.70 -2.93 1.18
C ALA A 141 -5.78 -3.34 0.15
N LEU A 142 -5.46 -4.33 -0.71
CA LEU A 142 -6.38 -4.88 -1.70
C LEU A 142 -7.66 -5.43 -1.06
N LEU A 143 -7.54 -6.19 0.03
CA LEU A 143 -8.69 -6.84 0.68
C LEU A 143 -9.64 -5.88 1.41
N ILE A 144 -9.20 -4.67 1.70
CA ILE A 144 -9.99 -3.66 2.43
C ILE A 144 -10.35 -2.43 1.57
N GLY A 145 -9.90 -2.38 0.32
CA GLY A 145 -10.16 -1.28 -0.60
C GLY A 145 -9.32 -0.03 -0.34
N ASN A 146 -8.16 -0.17 0.27
CA ASN A 146 -7.22 0.93 0.43
C ASN A 146 -6.30 1.08 -0.80
N ALA A 147 -5.79 2.27 -0.99
CA ALA A 147 -4.67 2.50 -1.90
C ALA A 147 -3.44 1.70 -1.43
N MET A 148 -2.82 0.98 -2.34
CA MET A 148 -1.58 0.24 -2.04
C MET A 148 -0.46 1.25 -1.73
N PRO A 149 0.20 1.20 -0.55
CA PRO A 149 1.13 2.25 -0.13
C PRO A 149 2.28 2.49 -1.12
N ALA A 150 2.78 1.44 -1.77
CA ALA A 150 3.85 1.53 -2.76
C ALA A 150 3.48 2.33 -4.02
N LEU A 151 2.18 2.49 -4.32
CA LEU A 151 1.70 3.25 -5.48
C LEU A 151 1.55 4.75 -5.16
N LEU A 152 1.52 5.13 -3.89
CA LEU A 152 1.43 6.52 -3.45
C LEU A 152 2.84 7.13 -3.31
N ASN A 153 3.61 7.11 -4.38
CA ASN A 153 4.99 7.62 -4.41
C ASN A 153 5.08 8.99 -5.11
N GLY A 154 6.19 9.69 -4.88
CA GLY A 154 6.42 11.04 -5.41
C GLY A 154 6.68 11.14 -6.92
N ASP A 155 6.82 9.99 -7.61
CA ASP A 155 7.08 9.92 -9.06
C ASP A 155 5.78 9.65 -9.85
N ALA A 156 4.65 9.53 -9.15
CA ALA A 156 3.35 9.30 -9.77
C ALA A 156 2.87 10.53 -10.55
N ALA A 157 2.25 10.31 -11.69
CA ALA A 157 1.46 11.31 -12.40
C ALA A 157 0.04 11.32 -11.83
N LEU A 158 -0.43 12.50 -11.46
CA LEU A 158 -1.78 12.71 -10.95
C LEU A 158 -2.57 13.53 -11.95
N ASP A 159 -3.72 13.01 -12.36
CA ASP A 159 -4.70 13.67 -13.22
C ASP A 159 -6.05 13.75 -12.52
N THR A 160 -6.74 14.88 -12.70
CA THR A 160 -8.07 15.09 -12.15
C THR A 160 -9.01 15.47 -13.27
N THR A 161 -9.91 14.58 -13.61
CA THR A 161 -10.91 14.78 -14.67
C THR A 161 -12.30 14.44 -14.13
N ASN A 162 -13.26 15.33 -14.31
CA ASN A 162 -14.67 15.14 -13.88
C ASN A 162 -14.78 14.74 -12.38
N ASN A 163 -14.01 15.37 -11.50
CA ASN A 163 -13.93 15.07 -10.08
C ASN A 163 -13.46 13.65 -9.72
N ALA A 164 -12.97 12.88 -10.68
CA ALA A 164 -12.28 11.63 -10.42
C ALA A 164 -10.75 11.87 -10.44
N VAL A 165 -10.05 11.31 -9.48
CA VAL A 165 -8.59 11.39 -9.39
C VAL A 165 -8.00 10.10 -9.94
N THR A 166 -7.07 10.24 -10.87
CA THR A 166 -6.29 9.11 -11.40
C THR A 166 -4.83 9.31 -11.04
N LEU A 167 -4.25 8.34 -10.37
CA LEU A 167 -2.83 8.26 -10.09
C LEU A 167 -2.22 7.16 -10.96
N SER A 168 -1.17 7.45 -11.71
CA SER A 168 -0.51 6.49 -12.59
C SER A 168 1.01 6.64 -12.51
N GLY A 169 1.72 5.55 -12.79
CA GLY A 169 3.18 5.53 -12.73
C GLY A 169 3.74 4.14 -12.95
N ASN A 170 5.00 4.00 -12.56
CA ASN A 170 5.71 2.73 -12.59
C ASN A 170 6.15 2.34 -11.19
N LEU A 171 6.03 1.06 -10.87
CA LEU A 171 6.61 0.42 -9.71
C LEU A 171 7.54 -0.68 -10.25
N GLU A 172 8.82 -0.36 -10.40
CA GLU A 172 9.80 -1.19 -11.14
C GLU A 172 9.25 -1.58 -12.54
N ASP A 173 9.01 -2.87 -12.79
CA ASP A 173 8.51 -3.42 -14.05
C ASP A 173 6.98 -3.34 -14.20
N ILE A 174 6.27 -2.85 -13.19
CA ILE A 174 4.81 -2.73 -13.21
C ILE A 174 4.41 -1.32 -13.63
N VAL A 175 3.57 -1.22 -14.66
CA VAL A 175 2.78 -0.02 -14.94
C VAL A 175 1.52 -0.08 -14.08
N TYR A 176 1.22 0.99 -13.34
CA TYR A 176 0.02 1.01 -12.51
C TYR A 176 -0.90 2.18 -12.82
N ARG A 177 -2.18 1.97 -12.55
CA ARG A 177 -3.20 3.02 -12.53
C ARG A 177 -4.13 2.80 -11.34
N LEU A 178 -4.29 3.83 -10.53
CA LEU A 178 -5.18 3.89 -9.38
C LEU A 178 -6.24 4.94 -9.65
N MET A 179 -7.51 4.58 -9.59
CA MET A 179 -8.63 5.50 -9.75
C MET A 179 -9.32 5.71 -8.41
N LEU A 180 -9.61 6.95 -8.08
CA LEU A 180 -10.27 7.33 -6.83
C LEU A 180 -11.54 8.13 -7.15
N ASN A 181 -12.54 7.99 -6.29
CA ASN A 181 -13.76 8.81 -6.34
C ASN A 181 -13.56 10.17 -5.65
N THR A 182 -14.61 10.97 -5.58
CA THR A 182 -14.63 12.28 -4.92
C THR A 182 -14.29 12.25 -3.43
N ASP A 183 -14.49 11.11 -2.77
CA ASP A 183 -14.13 10.90 -1.35
C ASP A 183 -12.69 10.40 -1.21
N LEU A 184 -11.87 10.44 -2.26
CA LEU A 184 -10.50 9.91 -2.34
C LEU A 184 -10.40 8.42 -1.94
N ARG A 185 -11.49 7.67 -2.13
CA ARG A 185 -11.52 6.22 -1.98
C ARG A 185 -11.19 5.53 -3.29
N VAL A 186 -10.41 4.47 -3.23
CA VAL A 186 -10.06 3.71 -4.42
C VAL A 186 -11.30 3.05 -5.01
N THR A 187 -11.51 3.25 -6.31
CA THR A 187 -12.55 2.57 -7.08
C THR A 187 -11.99 1.52 -8.02
N GLN A 188 -10.73 1.67 -8.44
CA GLN A 188 -10.05 0.71 -9.28
C GLN A 188 -8.54 0.77 -9.09
N THR A 189 -7.91 -0.39 -9.10
CA THR A 189 -6.45 -0.57 -9.15
C THR A 189 -6.11 -1.48 -10.32
N ASN A 190 -5.25 -1.02 -11.21
CA ASN A 190 -4.69 -1.84 -12.30
C ASN A 190 -3.18 -1.90 -12.13
N LEU A 191 -2.64 -3.10 -12.18
CA LEU A 191 -1.20 -3.37 -12.20
C LEU A 191 -0.91 -4.26 -13.39
N ASP A 192 0.05 -3.88 -14.22
CA ASP A 192 0.38 -4.61 -15.43
C ASP A 192 1.91 -4.75 -15.59
N ASN A 193 2.36 -5.96 -15.78
CA ASN A 193 3.72 -6.28 -16.19
C ASN A 193 3.69 -7.02 -17.52
N HIS A 194 3.69 -6.26 -18.61
CA HIS A 194 3.63 -6.80 -19.96
C HIS A 194 4.77 -7.78 -20.26
N ASN A 195 5.97 -7.53 -19.73
CA ASN A 195 7.15 -8.37 -19.98
C ASN A 195 7.00 -9.78 -19.38
N GLN A 196 6.25 -9.92 -18.31
CA GLN A 196 6.05 -11.18 -17.61
C GLN A 196 4.67 -11.81 -17.90
N GLY A 197 3.79 -11.12 -18.62
CA GLY A 197 2.41 -11.56 -18.83
C GLY A 197 1.62 -11.65 -17.54
N VAL A 198 1.85 -10.71 -16.60
CA VAL A 198 1.18 -10.67 -15.31
C VAL A 198 0.34 -9.40 -15.21
N SER A 199 -0.93 -9.54 -14.92
CA SER A 199 -1.82 -8.41 -14.67
C SER A 199 -2.70 -8.65 -13.44
N LEU A 200 -3.05 -7.57 -12.76
CA LEU A 200 -4.00 -7.54 -11.66
C LEU A 200 -4.93 -6.35 -11.86
N GLN A 201 -6.21 -6.61 -11.90
CA GLN A 201 -7.26 -5.59 -11.86
C GLN A 201 -8.13 -5.82 -10.65
N VAL A 202 -8.39 -4.77 -9.88
CA VAL A 202 -9.30 -4.80 -8.75
C VAL A 202 -10.26 -3.64 -8.86
N SER A 203 -11.56 -3.91 -8.75
CA SER A 203 -12.61 -2.90 -8.72
C SER A 203 -13.31 -2.91 -7.36
N TYR A 204 -13.61 -1.74 -6.84
CA TYR A 204 -14.20 -1.52 -5.53
C TYR A 204 -15.52 -0.78 -5.67
N ASN A 205 -16.61 -1.39 -5.23
CA ASN A 205 -17.95 -0.88 -5.42
C ASN A 205 -18.77 -0.95 -4.12
N ASN A 206 -19.93 -0.30 -4.14
CA ASN A 206 -20.94 -0.39 -3.07
C ASN A 206 -20.34 -0.06 -1.68
N PHE A 207 -19.84 1.17 -1.55
CA PHE A 207 -19.24 1.62 -0.30
C PHE A 207 -20.27 1.69 0.83
N ILE A 208 -19.93 1.07 1.96
CA ILE A 208 -20.74 1.03 3.18
C ILE A 208 -20.01 1.73 4.33
N GLN A 209 -20.78 2.13 5.33
CA GLN A 209 -20.28 2.71 6.57
C GLN A 209 -20.09 1.62 7.64
N SER A 210 -18.92 1.60 8.28
CA SER A 210 -18.66 0.79 9.49
C SER A 210 -18.05 1.69 10.56
N GLY A 211 -18.82 2.03 11.58
CA GLY A 211 -18.48 3.09 12.53
C GLY A 211 -18.32 4.45 11.80
N THR A 212 -17.17 5.09 11.97
CA THR A 212 -16.82 6.35 11.28
C THR A 212 -16.11 6.12 9.94
N GLN A 213 -15.82 4.88 9.58
CA GLN A 213 -15.03 4.51 8.42
C GLN A 213 -15.92 4.07 7.25
N LYS A 214 -15.50 4.42 6.03
CA LYS A 214 -16.16 4.03 4.78
C LYS A 214 -15.28 3.04 4.03
N LEU A 215 -15.85 1.92 3.59
CA LEU A 215 -15.11 0.84 2.91
C LEU A 215 -16.00 0.19 1.83
N PRO A 216 -15.41 -0.44 0.79
CA PRO A 216 -16.21 -1.14 -0.22
C PRO A 216 -16.82 -2.41 0.36
N SER A 217 -18.08 -2.67 0.05
CA SER A 217 -18.71 -3.97 0.32
C SER A 217 -18.53 -4.95 -0.83
N GLN A 218 -18.18 -4.49 -2.02
CA GLN A 218 -17.92 -5.33 -3.17
C GLN A 218 -16.50 -5.11 -3.69
N ILE A 219 -15.75 -6.20 -3.85
CA ILE A 219 -14.39 -6.22 -4.38
C ILE A 219 -14.33 -7.29 -5.48
N ASP A 220 -14.06 -6.86 -6.69
CA ASP A 220 -13.93 -7.72 -7.86
C ASP A 220 -12.45 -7.76 -8.27
N ILE A 221 -11.84 -8.94 -8.18
CA ILE A 221 -10.41 -9.16 -8.44
C ILE A 221 -10.28 -10.03 -9.68
N ALA A 222 -9.49 -9.60 -10.64
CA ALA A 222 -9.06 -10.40 -11.77
C ALA A 222 -7.53 -10.39 -11.84
N SER A 223 -6.92 -11.56 -11.75
CA SER A 223 -5.48 -11.74 -11.86
C SER A 223 -5.14 -12.74 -12.97
N VAL A 224 -4.16 -12.39 -13.77
CA VAL A 224 -3.54 -13.26 -14.75
C VAL A 224 -2.05 -13.33 -14.45
N ALA A 225 -1.52 -14.54 -14.30
CA ALA A 225 -0.10 -14.77 -14.12
C ALA A 225 0.31 -15.96 -15.01
N LYS A 226 0.84 -15.66 -16.18
CA LYS A 226 1.16 -16.62 -17.24
C LYS A 226 -0.12 -17.36 -17.69
N ASP A 227 -0.20 -18.66 -17.40
CA ASP A 227 -1.34 -19.55 -17.71
C ASP A 227 -2.42 -19.58 -16.61
N LYS A 228 -2.12 -18.99 -15.44
CA LYS A 228 -3.02 -18.99 -14.28
C LYS A 228 -3.95 -17.79 -14.33
N LYS A 229 -5.25 -18.04 -14.30
CA LYS A 229 -6.30 -17.02 -14.20
C LYS A 229 -7.06 -17.21 -12.89
N ILE A 230 -7.21 -16.14 -12.15
CA ILE A 230 -7.97 -16.12 -10.90
C ILE A 230 -8.97 -14.96 -10.98
N GLN A 231 -10.24 -15.27 -10.73
CA GLN A 231 -11.28 -14.26 -10.55
C GLN A 231 -11.94 -14.45 -9.19
N VAL A 232 -12.08 -13.39 -8.45
CA VAL A 232 -12.74 -13.37 -7.14
C VAL A 232 -13.74 -12.23 -7.12
N ASN A 233 -15.03 -12.57 -6.98
CA ASN A 233 -16.08 -11.59 -6.72
C ASN A 233 -16.46 -11.72 -5.24
N LEU A 234 -16.02 -10.78 -4.44
CA LEU A 234 -16.16 -10.80 -2.99
C LEU A 234 -17.20 -9.75 -2.59
N HIS A 235 -18.27 -10.19 -1.91
CA HIS A 235 -19.31 -9.32 -1.39
C HIS A 235 -19.40 -9.44 0.12
N TYR A 236 -18.90 -8.43 0.85
CA TYR A 236 -19.01 -8.36 2.30
C TYR A 236 -20.45 -8.17 2.75
N VAL A 237 -20.97 -9.12 3.49
CA VAL A 237 -22.29 -9.08 4.12
C VAL A 237 -22.23 -8.58 5.55
N LYS A 238 -21.05 -8.62 6.16
CA LYS A 238 -20.77 -8.07 7.49
C LYS A 238 -19.32 -7.63 7.57
N VAL A 239 -19.06 -6.47 8.17
CA VAL A 239 -17.73 -5.97 8.49
C VAL A 239 -17.73 -5.38 9.88
N ASP A 240 -16.77 -5.79 10.70
CA ASP A 240 -16.50 -5.23 12.03
C ASP A 240 -15.05 -4.73 12.05
N LEU A 241 -14.82 -3.55 12.61
CA LEU A 241 -13.49 -2.93 12.78
C LEU A 241 -13.15 -2.84 14.29
N ASN A 242 -11.87 -2.98 14.60
CA ASN A 242 -11.31 -2.73 15.93
C ASN A 242 -11.97 -3.54 17.04
N GLN A 243 -12.42 -4.77 16.71
CA GLN A 243 -12.93 -5.75 17.65
C GLN A 243 -11.86 -6.81 17.92
N ALA A 244 -11.82 -7.34 19.13
CA ALA A 244 -10.94 -8.47 19.46
C ALA A 244 -11.21 -9.65 18.52
N GLN A 245 -10.16 -10.23 17.95
CA GLN A 245 -10.25 -11.30 16.97
C GLN A 245 -9.30 -12.45 17.31
N ASP A 246 -9.77 -13.67 17.12
CA ASP A 246 -8.96 -14.88 17.17
C ASP A 246 -8.55 -15.30 15.74
N TYR A 247 -7.37 -15.89 15.63
CA TYR A 247 -6.81 -16.35 14.37
C TYR A 247 -6.44 -17.84 14.47
N PRO A 248 -7.40 -18.74 14.72
CA PRO A 248 -7.11 -20.14 14.99
C PRO A 248 -6.53 -20.82 13.75
N PHE A 249 -5.35 -21.42 13.88
CA PHE A 249 -4.70 -22.17 12.83
C PHE A 249 -3.86 -23.29 13.43
N SER A 250 -4.15 -24.50 13.01
CA SER A 250 -3.36 -25.69 13.36
C SER A 250 -3.38 -26.66 12.17
N ILE A 251 -2.25 -27.23 11.83
CA ILE A 251 -2.14 -28.28 10.82
C ILE A 251 -2.41 -29.62 11.49
N PRO A 252 -3.44 -30.36 11.10
CA PRO A 252 -3.69 -31.70 11.66
C PRO A 252 -2.51 -32.63 11.35
N SER A 253 -2.15 -33.49 12.30
CA SER A 253 -1.04 -34.45 12.13
C SER A 253 -1.24 -35.46 11.01
N SER A 254 -2.49 -35.69 10.60
CA SER A 254 -2.87 -36.57 9.49
C SER A 254 -2.71 -35.94 8.10
N TYR A 255 -2.40 -34.63 8.03
CA TYR A 255 -2.28 -33.94 6.73
C TYR A 255 -0.88 -34.04 6.16
N SER A 256 -0.79 -34.18 4.83
CA SER A 256 0.48 -34.23 4.10
C SER A 256 0.85 -32.87 3.49
N PRO A 257 2.15 -32.55 3.37
CA PRO A 257 2.58 -31.35 2.69
C PRO A 257 2.24 -31.39 1.20
N GLN A 258 1.75 -30.30 0.67
CA GLN A 258 1.60 -30.08 -0.76
C GLN A 258 2.93 -29.56 -1.33
N ASN A 259 3.52 -30.28 -2.24
CA ASN A 259 4.76 -29.91 -2.94
C ASN A 259 4.55 -28.76 -3.93
#